data_ff9031efe75bf0ff5b9f1a213c716986
#
_entry.id   ff9031efe75bf0ff5b9f1a213c716986
#
_cell.length_a   1.000
_cell.length_b   1.000
_cell.length_c   1.000
_cell.angle_alpha   90.00
_cell.angle_beta   90.00
_cell.angle_gamma   90.00
#
_symmetry.space_group_name_H-M   'P 1'
#
loop_
_entity.id
_entity.type
_entity.pdbx_description
1 polymer ?
#
loop_
_entity_poly.entity_id
_entity_poly.type
_entity_poly.pdbx_seq_one_letter_code
_entity_poly.pdbx_strand_id
1 'polypeptide(L)'
;MLNRNFVEGYDKMTYMIYQRPLSDDQVKRINAQQDSDFALAYFALMFPNGENANRRALDAIELGMYKQTMLISCTDGMSLALSDIFDAGNGYAREGINVVSLQKHSSMSVGDIAVDLLENTAVMCMPVGWKELDLKLTLA
;
A
#
# COMPACT_ATOMS: atom_id res chain seq x y z
N MET A 1 -4.56 -8.24 -12.36
CA MET A 1 -3.51 -7.51 -13.11
C MET A 1 -4.08 -6.21 -13.66
N LEU A 2 -3.34 -5.13 -13.55
CA LEU A 2 -3.77 -3.86 -14.10
C LEU A 2 -3.82 -3.90 -15.62
N ASN A 3 -4.89 -3.37 -16.20
CA ASN A 3 -5.03 -3.25 -17.63
C ASN A 3 -4.07 -2.16 -18.14
N ARG A 4 -3.25 -2.48 -19.12
CA ARG A 4 -2.31 -1.54 -19.72
C ARG A 4 -3.01 -0.27 -20.23
N ASN A 5 -4.18 -0.40 -20.83
CA ASN A 5 -4.93 0.74 -21.34
C ASN A 5 -5.37 1.70 -20.24
N PHE A 6 -5.67 1.17 -19.05
CA PHE A 6 -5.98 2.00 -17.88
C PHE A 6 -4.77 2.85 -17.47
N VAL A 7 -3.58 2.24 -17.46
CA VAL A 7 -2.33 2.93 -17.10
C VAL A 7 -1.94 3.94 -18.17
N GLU A 8 -2.07 3.59 -19.44
CA GLU A 8 -1.72 4.47 -20.57
C GLU A 8 -2.55 5.73 -20.64
N GLY A 9 -3.72 5.77 -19.99
CA GLY A 9 -4.54 6.98 -19.90
C GLY A 9 -3.97 8.05 -18.97
N TYR A 10 -2.89 7.74 -18.22
CA TYR A 10 -2.28 8.68 -17.28
C TYR A 10 -0.98 9.22 -17.85
N ASP A 11 -0.94 10.53 -18.10
CA ASP A 11 0.26 11.25 -18.50
C ASP A 11 1.11 11.68 -17.30
N LYS A 12 0.70 11.30 -16.10
CA LYS A 12 1.30 11.72 -14.83
C LYS A 12 1.54 10.52 -13.93
N MET A 13 2.48 10.65 -13.02
CA MET A 13 2.74 9.62 -12.02
C MET A 13 1.50 9.42 -11.13
N THR A 14 1.15 8.18 -10.94
CA THR A 14 0.02 7.78 -10.08
C THR A 14 0.39 6.53 -9.30
N TYR A 15 0.15 6.59 -8.00
CA TYR A 15 0.37 5.45 -7.11
C TYR A 15 -0.96 4.96 -6.54
N MET A 16 -1.16 3.64 -6.58
CA MET A 16 -2.23 2.98 -5.85
C MET A 16 -1.70 2.57 -4.49
N ILE A 17 -2.40 2.95 -3.44
CA ILE A 17 -2.01 2.62 -2.07
C ILE A 17 -2.84 1.43 -1.58
N TYR A 18 -2.14 0.44 -1.08
CA TYR A 18 -2.72 -0.76 -0.47
C TYR A 18 -2.43 -0.74 1.02
N GLN A 19 -3.49 -0.82 1.81
CA GLN A 19 -3.41 -0.86 3.26
C GLN A 19 -4.10 -2.12 3.79
N ARG A 20 -3.94 -2.38 5.06
CA ARG A 20 -4.49 -3.57 5.72
C ARG A 20 -5.54 -3.13 6.75
N PRO A 21 -6.70 -2.61 6.32
CA PRO A 21 -7.74 -2.21 7.26
C PRO A 21 -8.33 -3.46 7.95
N LEU A 22 -8.56 -3.34 9.25
CA LEU A 22 -9.21 -4.39 10.02
C LEU A 22 -10.68 -4.02 10.23
N SER A 23 -11.57 -4.96 9.97
CA SER A 23 -12.97 -4.83 10.38
C SER A 23 -13.11 -5.02 11.89
N ASP A 24 -14.23 -4.58 12.46
CA ASP A 24 -14.51 -4.79 13.88
C ASP A 24 -14.51 -6.28 14.23
N ASP A 25 -15.03 -7.11 13.34
CA ASP A 25 -15.04 -8.56 13.52
C ASP A 25 -13.63 -9.14 13.55
N GLN A 26 -12.75 -8.69 12.64
CA GLN A 26 -11.35 -9.11 12.63
C GLN A 26 -10.61 -8.70 13.91
N VAL A 27 -10.84 -7.48 14.39
CA VAL A 27 -10.26 -7.03 15.66
C VAL A 27 -10.70 -7.90 16.81
N LYS A 28 -11.99 -8.25 16.88
CA LYS A 28 -12.53 -9.14 17.92
C LYS A 28 -11.90 -10.52 17.88
N ARG A 29 -11.73 -11.09 16.68
CA ARG A 29 -11.10 -12.40 16.51
C ARG A 29 -9.65 -12.40 16.96
N ILE A 30 -8.90 -11.36 16.58
CA ILE A 30 -7.50 -11.20 16.98
C ILE A 30 -7.40 -11.11 18.50
N ASN A 31 -8.22 -10.27 19.12
CA ASN A 31 -8.22 -10.08 20.56
C ASN A 31 -8.64 -11.34 21.34
N ALA A 32 -9.49 -12.16 20.74
CA ALA A 32 -9.92 -13.43 21.33
C ALA A 32 -8.97 -14.60 21.03
N GLN A 33 -7.83 -14.31 20.38
CA GLN A 33 -6.84 -15.31 19.96
C GLN A 33 -7.42 -16.37 19.02
N GLN A 34 -8.41 -15.98 18.25
CA GLN A 34 -8.96 -16.77 17.15
C GLN A 34 -8.24 -16.34 15.87
N ASP A 35 -8.19 -17.20 14.86
CA ASP A 35 -7.56 -16.92 13.58
C ASP A 35 -6.09 -16.52 13.73
N SER A 36 -5.29 -17.41 14.33
CA SER A 36 -3.88 -17.15 14.63
C SER A 36 -3.03 -16.89 13.39
N ASP A 37 -3.32 -17.53 12.26
CA ASP A 37 -2.56 -17.33 11.02
C ASP A 37 -2.74 -15.92 10.50
N PHE A 38 -3.96 -15.40 10.52
CA PHE A 38 -4.25 -14.03 10.14
C PHE A 38 -3.52 -13.05 11.06
N ALA A 39 -3.63 -13.25 12.38
CA ALA A 39 -3.00 -12.38 13.37
C ALA A 39 -1.49 -12.36 13.22
N LEU A 40 -0.86 -13.51 13.03
CA LEU A 40 0.60 -13.59 12.83
C LEU A 40 1.03 -12.84 11.58
N ALA A 41 0.34 -13.01 10.46
CA ALA A 41 0.65 -12.31 9.22
C ALA A 41 0.45 -10.80 9.35
N TYR A 42 -0.59 -10.37 10.05
CA TYR A 42 -0.85 -8.97 10.29
C TYR A 42 0.26 -8.31 11.13
N PHE A 43 0.59 -8.92 12.26
CA PHE A 43 1.61 -8.37 13.16
C PHE A 43 3.02 -8.46 12.57
N ALA A 44 3.29 -9.44 11.73
CA ALA A 44 4.58 -9.56 11.07
C ALA A 44 4.93 -8.35 10.21
N LEU A 45 3.93 -7.64 9.70
CA LEU A 45 4.11 -6.45 8.86
C LEU A 45 4.16 -5.15 9.66
N MET A 46 4.10 -5.21 10.98
CA MET A 46 4.35 -4.04 11.82
C MET A 46 5.83 -3.75 11.99
N PHE A 47 6.67 -4.78 11.82
CA PHE A 47 8.12 -4.67 11.96
C PHE A 47 8.84 -5.46 10.87
N PRO A 48 8.59 -5.15 9.59
CA PRO A 48 9.27 -5.84 8.50
C PRO A 48 10.73 -5.39 8.41
N ASN A 49 11.57 -6.23 7.83
CA ASN A 49 12.94 -5.87 7.47
C ASN A 49 13.19 -6.17 5.99
N GLY A 50 14.34 -5.72 5.46
CA GLY A 50 14.65 -5.86 4.04
C GLY A 50 14.69 -7.31 3.55
N GLU A 51 14.98 -8.28 4.41
CA GLU A 51 15.08 -9.69 4.03
C GLU A 51 13.70 -10.35 3.96
N ASN A 52 12.78 -9.98 4.83
CA ASN A 52 11.49 -10.66 4.97
C ASN A 52 10.29 -9.90 4.42
N ALA A 53 10.45 -8.63 4.02
CA ALA A 53 9.34 -7.78 3.60
C ALA A 53 8.54 -8.40 2.46
N ASN A 54 9.23 -8.92 1.44
CA ASN A 54 8.57 -9.49 0.27
C ASN A 54 7.75 -10.73 0.63
N ARG A 55 8.33 -11.64 1.42
CA ARG A 55 7.65 -12.85 1.87
C ARG A 55 6.43 -12.53 2.72
N ARG A 56 6.58 -11.61 3.65
CA ARG A 56 5.48 -11.19 4.53
C ARG A 56 4.35 -10.50 3.76
N ALA A 57 4.72 -9.71 2.74
CA ALA A 57 3.72 -9.10 1.86
C ALA A 57 2.93 -10.17 1.10
N LEU A 58 3.60 -11.17 0.54
CA LEU A 58 2.94 -12.26 -0.18
C LEU A 58 2.00 -13.03 0.73
N ASP A 59 2.41 -13.35 1.95
CA ASP A 59 1.56 -14.06 2.91
C ASP A 59 0.28 -13.25 3.23
N ALA A 60 0.43 -11.95 3.44
CA ALA A 60 -0.71 -11.07 3.72
C ALA A 60 -1.64 -10.92 2.52
N ILE A 61 -1.08 -10.87 1.31
CA ILE A 61 -1.86 -10.81 0.07
C ILE A 61 -2.69 -12.08 -0.09
N GLU A 62 -2.12 -13.25 0.16
CA GLU A 62 -2.83 -14.53 0.08
C GLU A 62 -4.00 -14.59 1.07
N LEU A 63 -3.87 -13.95 2.22
CA LEU A 63 -4.93 -13.88 3.22
C LEU A 63 -5.95 -12.76 2.95
N GLY A 64 -5.80 -12.04 1.84
CA GLY A 64 -6.74 -10.99 1.45
C GLY A 64 -6.71 -9.75 2.34
N MET A 65 -5.59 -9.49 3.01
CA MET A 65 -5.47 -8.35 3.94
C MET A 65 -5.46 -7.00 3.25
N TYR A 66 -4.79 -6.90 2.09
CA TYR A 66 -4.58 -5.63 1.44
C TYR A 66 -5.81 -5.18 0.67
N LYS A 67 -6.15 -3.91 0.83
CA LYS A 67 -7.24 -3.23 0.13
C LYS A 67 -6.71 -1.97 -0.53
N GLN A 68 -7.26 -1.64 -1.70
CA GLN A 68 -6.98 -0.38 -2.37
C GLN A 68 -7.68 0.75 -1.63
N THR A 69 -6.92 1.65 -1.04
CA THR A 69 -7.50 2.70 -0.19
C THR A 69 -7.38 4.10 -0.75
N MET A 70 -6.33 4.38 -1.50
CA MET A 70 -6.08 5.73 -2.03
C MET A 70 -5.40 5.66 -3.40
N LEU A 71 -5.68 6.66 -4.23
CA LEU A 71 -4.87 6.99 -5.39
C LEU A 71 -4.16 8.31 -5.11
N ILE A 72 -2.86 8.34 -5.29
CA ILE A 72 -2.05 9.55 -5.12
C ILE A 72 -1.41 9.88 -6.46
N SER A 73 -1.67 11.07 -6.97
CA SER A 73 -1.18 11.53 -8.26
C SER A 73 -0.70 12.96 -8.19
N CYS A 74 0.08 13.38 -9.19
CA CYS A 74 0.54 14.76 -9.31
C CYS A 74 0.10 15.35 -10.64
N THR A 75 0.17 16.68 -10.74
CA THR A 75 -0.11 17.38 -12.00
C THR A 75 0.94 17.05 -13.05
N ASP A 76 0.60 17.23 -14.31
CA ASP A 76 1.51 16.99 -15.43
C ASP A 76 2.80 17.81 -15.27
N GLY A 77 3.92 17.18 -15.59
CA GLY A 77 5.24 17.80 -15.47
C GLY A 77 5.86 17.76 -14.10
N MET A 78 5.11 17.28 -13.08
CA MET A 78 5.66 17.02 -11.75
C MET A 78 6.07 15.56 -11.62
N SER A 79 6.95 15.29 -10.67
CA SER A 79 7.27 13.94 -10.25
C SER A 79 6.95 13.74 -8.78
N LEU A 80 6.65 12.49 -8.40
CA LEU A 80 6.38 12.08 -7.03
C LEU A 80 7.58 11.33 -6.47
N ALA A 81 8.16 11.84 -5.39
CA ALA A 81 9.11 11.08 -4.59
C ALA A 81 8.33 10.22 -3.59
N LEU A 82 8.95 9.18 -3.05
CA LEU A 82 8.30 8.33 -2.05
C LEU A 82 7.97 9.11 -0.77
N SER A 83 8.77 10.13 -0.42
CA SER A 83 8.44 11.02 0.69
C SER A 83 7.15 11.82 0.43
N ASP A 84 6.89 12.21 -0.81
CA ASP A 84 5.63 12.87 -1.18
C ASP A 84 4.43 11.92 -1.00
N ILE A 85 4.60 10.64 -1.34
CA ILE A 85 3.57 9.62 -1.16
C ILE A 85 3.24 9.46 0.31
N PHE A 86 4.26 9.35 1.15
CA PHE A 86 4.07 9.21 2.60
C PHE A 86 3.35 10.43 3.19
N ASP A 87 3.80 11.63 2.85
CA ASP A 87 3.19 12.87 3.33
C ASP A 87 1.74 12.98 2.88
N ALA A 88 1.47 12.72 1.60
CA ALA A 88 0.11 12.78 1.06
C ALA A 88 -0.81 11.75 1.72
N GLY A 89 -0.32 10.54 1.94
CA GLY A 89 -1.08 9.49 2.62
C GLY A 89 -1.35 9.80 4.09
N ASN A 90 -0.63 10.74 4.67
CA ASN A 90 -0.83 11.21 6.04
C ASN A 90 -1.56 12.57 6.13
N GLY A 91 -2.12 13.05 5.03
CA GLY A 91 -2.89 14.27 5.00
C GLY A 91 -2.09 15.55 4.76
N TYR A 92 -0.84 15.43 4.35
CA TYR A 92 0.07 16.56 4.13
C TYR A 92 0.53 16.66 2.68
N ALA A 93 -0.40 16.53 1.74
CA ALA A 93 -0.09 16.65 0.33
C ALA A 93 0.36 18.08 -0.01
N ARG A 94 1.52 18.21 -0.66
CA ARG A 94 1.96 19.51 -1.17
C ARG A 94 1.16 19.91 -2.40
N GLU A 95 1.22 21.19 -2.77
CA GLU A 95 0.52 21.71 -3.95
C GLU A 95 0.87 20.89 -5.20
N GLY A 96 -0.14 20.58 -5.99
CA GLY A 96 -0.01 19.76 -7.20
C GLY A 96 -0.12 18.27 -6.96
N ILE A 97 -0.23 17.81 -5.72
CA ILE A 97 -0.44 16.40 -5.39
C ILE A 97 -1.89 16.20 -4.94
N ASN A 98 -2.56 15.24 -5.56
CA ASN A 98 -3.95 14.92 -5.30
C ASN A 98 -4.08 13.55 -4.67
N VAL A 99 -4.95 13.44 -3.67
CA VAL A 99 -5.30 12.17 -3.03
C VAL A 99 -6.76 11.90 -3.25
N VAL A 100 -7.06 10.75 -3.84
CA VAL A 100 -8.44 10.28 -4.01
C VAL A 100 -8.64 9.10 -3.08
N SER A 101 -9.55 9.23 -2.12
CA SER A 101 -9.93 8.14 -1.23
C SER A 101 -10.87 7.19 -1.96
N LEU A 102 -10.54 5.90 -1.96
CA LEU A 102 -11.34 4.86 -2.59
C LEU A 102 -12.27 4.19 -1.61
N GLN A 103 -11.88 4.15 -0.34
CA GLN A 103 -12.67 3.62 0.76
C GLN A 103 -12.11 4.18 2.08
N LYS A 104 -12.77 3.88 3.18
CA LYS A 104 -12.28 4.28 4.50
C LYS A 104 -10.86 3.76 4.70
N HIS A 105 -9.97 4.65 5.12
CA HIS A 105 -8.56 4.33 5.29
C HIS A 105 -7.98 5.06 6.50
N SER A 106 -6.83 4.57 6.95
CA SER A 106 -6.03 5.22 7.97
C SER A 106 -4.89 6.02 7.32
N SER A 107 -4.12 6.71 8.14
CA SER A 107 -2.85 7.30 7.71
C SER A 107 -1.90 6.21 7.23
N MET A 108 -1.01 6.57 6.30
CA MET A 108 -0.02 5.64 5.80
C MET A 108 0.96 5.24 6.90
N SER A 109 1.30 3.97 6.95
CA SER A 109 2.15 3.42 7.99
C SER A 109 2.99 2.26 7.48
N VAL A 110 3.88 1.78 8.32
CA VAL A 110 4.75 0.62 8.04
C VAL A 110 3.90 -0.58 7.61
N GLY A 111 4.35 -1.25 6.54
CA GLY A 111 3.66 -2.38 5.96
C GLY A 111 2.71 -2.01 4.82
N ASP A 112 2.38 -0.75 4.65
CA ASP A 112 1.57 -0.30 3.51
C ASP A 112 2.37 -0.40 2.22
N ILE A 113 1.68 -0.68 1.12
CA ILE A 113 2.31 -0.86 -0.19
C ILE A 113 1.84 0.24 -1.13
N ALA A 114 2.78 0.85 -1.84
CA ALA A 114 2.51 1.80 -2.90
C ALA A 114 2.92 1.18 -4.24
N VAL A 115 2.00 1.17 -5.19
CA VAL A 115 2.23 0.64 -6.53
C VAL A 115 2.25 1.78 -7.52
N ASP A 116 3.40 1.95 -8.20
CA ASP A 116 3.52 2.88 -9.30
C ASP A 116 2.78 2.29 -10.51
N LEU A 117 1.69 2.93 -10.92
CA LEU A 117 0.85 2.41 -12.00
C LEU A 117 1.50 2.57 -13.37
N LEU A 118 2.41 3.51 -13.55
CA LEU A 118 3.11 3.69 -14.82
C LEU A 118 4.22 2.66 -15.01
N GLU A 119 5.04 2.46 -13.98
CA GLU A 119 6.17 1.54 -14.02
C GLU A 119 5.81 0.11 -13.60
N ASN A 120 4.65 -0.06 -13.00
CA ASN A 120 4.16 -1.36 -12.52
C ASN A 120 5.12 -1.97 -11.47
N THR A 121 5.60 -1.12 -10.56
CA THR A 121 6.50 -1.50 -9.48
C THR A 121 5.82 -1.26 -8.13
N ALA A 122 6.18 -2.07 -7.15
CA ALA A 122 5.61 -2.00 -5.80
C ALA A 122 6.71 -1.74 -4.78
N VAL A 123 6.44 -0.85 -3.82
CA VAL A 123 7.33 -0.58 -2.69
C VAL A 123 6.54 -0.65 -1.39
N MET A 124 7.19 -1.13 -0.34
CA MET A 124 6.60 -1.20 0.99
C MET A 124 7.18 -0.11 1.89
N CYS A 125 6.30 0.55 2.64
CA CYS A 125 6.72 1.47 3.68
C CYS A 125 7.36 0.66 4.82
N MET A 126 8.61 0.99 5.13
CA MET A 126 9.42 0.30 6.13
C MET A 126 9.56 1.17 7.38
N PRO A 127 10.04 0.63 8.51
CA PRO A 127 10.36 1.45 9.66
C PRO A 127 11.34 2.58 9.33
N VAL A 128 12.25 2.35 8.39
CA VAL A 128 13.13 3.37 7.82
C VAL A 128 13.10 3.22 6.30
N GLY A 129 12.59 4.24 5.62
CA GLY A 129 12.56 4.27 4.16
C GLY A 129 11.55 3.33 3.53
N TRP A 130 11.86 2.86 2.34
CA TRP A 130 11.00 2.03 1.51
C TRP A 130 11.78 0.84 0.98
N LYS A 131 11.07 -0.26 0.77
CA LYS A 131 11.66 -1.48 0.20
C LYS A 131 10.92 -1.85 -1.08
N GLU A 132 11.63 -1.94 -2.19
CA GLU A 132 11.07 -2.46 -3.42
C GLU A 132 10.72 -3.94 -3.25
N LEU A 133 9.52 -4.30 -3.68
CA LEU A 133 9.00 -5.66 -3.58
C LEU A 133 9.07 -6.35 -4.94
N ASP A 134 9.40 -7.62 -4.91
CA ASP A 134 9.32 -8.49 -6.08
C ASP A 134 7.96 -9.19 -6.08
N LEU A 135 6.92 -8.44 -6.45
CA LEU A 135 5.57 -8.96 -6.55
C LEU A 135 5.17 -9.02 -8.02
N LYS A 136 4.61 -10.15 -8.42
CA LYS A 136 3.80 -10.17 -9.64
C LYS A 136 2.53 -9.42 -9.29
N LEU A 137 2.28 -8.28 -9.95
CA LEU A 137 1.20 -7.40 -9.59
C LEU A 137 -0.17 -8.02 -9.93
N THR A 138 -0.60 -8.93 -9.10
CA THR A 138 -1.94 -9.51 -9.11
C THR A 138 -2.80 -8.93 -8.01
N LEU A 139 -2.40 -7.77 -7.49
CA LEU A 139 -3.15 -7.02 -6.49
C LEU A 139 -4.34 -6.32 -7.16
N ALA A 140 -5.20 -7.07 -7.75
CA ALA A 140 -6.38 -6.49 -8.37
C ALA A 140 -7.51 -6.33 -7.37
#